data_8ea8495904ab9cf66daba7d0f7d22a17
#
_entry.id   8ea8495904ab9cf66daba7d0f7d22a17
#
_cell.length_a   1.000
_cell.length_b   1.000
_cell.length_c   1.000
_cell.angle_alpha   90.00
_cell.angle_beta   90.00
_cell.angle_gamma   90.00
#
_symmetry.space_group_name_H-M   'P 1'
#
loop_
_entity.id
_entity.type
_entity.pdbx_description
1 polymer ?
#
loop_
_entity_poly.entity_id
_entity_poly.type
_entity_poly.pdbx_seq_one_letter_code
_entity_poly.pdbx_strand_id
1 'polypeptide(L)'
;MNNILLFDVSNPSDVAKRIATRVRARRLELNLTQEGLALRAGIKFATYRRFEQTGEISLHGLLQIGFALNSLDEFDALFAQRQYQSLDDVLAEQGVNRKRGKKNE
;
A
#
# COMPACT_ATOMS: atom_id res chain seq x y z
N MET A 1 3.90 20.31 -11.37
CA MET A 1 4.17 19.70 -11.35
C MET A 1 4.46 18.98 -11.61
N ASN A 2 4.50 18.58 -11.79
CA ASN A 2 4.89 17.96 -12.10
C ASN A 2 5.15 16.92 -12.43
N ASN A 3 5.11 16.59 -13.21
CA ASN A 3 5.13 15.60 -13.82
C ASN A 3 6.29 14.87 -13.77
N ILE A 4 7.17 15.35 -13.68
CA ILE A 4 8.32 14.86 -13.53
C ILE A 4 8.26 13.92 -12.54
N LEU A 5 7.54 14.14 -11.65
CA LEU A 5 7.40 13.30 -10.67
C LEU A 5 7.14 11.99 -11.07
N LEU A 6 6.56 11.88 -12.13
CA LEU A 6 6.20 10.67 -12.55
C LEU A 6 7.30 9.76 -12.64
N PHE A 7 8.38 10.26 -12.97
CA PHE A 7 9.33 9.41 -13.17
C PHE A 7 9.90 9.02 -11.97
N ASP A 8 9.94 9.73 -11.15
CA ASP A 8 10.57 9.49 -10.09
C ASP A 8 10.05 8.69 -9.26
N VAL A 9 9.34 8.17 -9.48
CA VAL A 9 8.69 7.59 -8.76
C VAL A 9 9.09 6.55 -8.28
N SER A 10 9.67 6.10 -8.20
CA SER A 10 9.45 5.18 -7.98
C SER A 10 10.22 4.17 -7.34
N ASN A 11 10.98 4.33 -6.31
CA ASN A 11 11.50 3.23 -5.57
C ASN A 11 10.56 2.91 -4.41
N PRO A 12 10.63 1.68 -3.88
CA PRO A 12 9.71 1.26 -2.83
C PRO A 12 9.77 2.12 -1.58
N SER A 13 10.95 2.62 -1.26
CA SER A 13 11.08 3.43 -0.05
C SER A 13 10.31 4.74 -0.17
N ASP A 14 10.35 5.36 -1.34
CA ASP A 14 9.63 6.61 -1.54
C ASP A 14 8.14 6.38 -1.51
N VAL A 15 7.66 5.27 -2.09
CA VAL A 15 6.25 4.95 -2.07
C VAL A 15 5.80 4.68 -0.64
N ALA A 16 6.61 3.97 0.13
CA ALA A 16 6.27 3.68 1.52
C ALA A 16 6.12 4.98 2.33
N LYS A 17 7.02 5.92 2.10
CA LYS A 17 6.96 7.19 2.81
C LYS A 17 5.74 8.01 2.39
N ARG A 18 5.36 7.94 1.13
CA ARG A 18 4.16 8.64 0.69
C ARG A 18 2.91 8.03 1.32
N ILE A 19 2.89 6.70 1.46
CA ILE A 19 1.76 6.06 2.12
C ILE A 19 1.70 6.50 3.57
N ALA A 20 2.85 6.53 4.25
CA ALA A 20 2.89 6.95 5.64
C ALA A 20 2.41 8.40 5.80
N THR A 21 2.77 9.26 4.84
CA THR A 21 2.33 10.67 4.87
C THR A 21 0.81 10.77 4.72
N ARG A 22 0.23 9.93 3.84
CA ARG A 22 -1.21 9.94 3.67
C ARG A 22 -1.92 9.40 4.90
N VAL A 23 -1.35 8.40 5.55
CA VAL A 23 -1.92 7.87 6.77
C VAL A 23 -1.89 8.94 7.86
N ARG A 24 -0.77 9.68 7.94
CA ARG A 24 -0.66 10.74 8.91
C ARG A 24 -1.74 11.79 8.67
N ALA A 25 -1.98 12.14 7.42
CA ALA A 25 -2.99 13.14 7.10
C ALA A 25 -4.38 12.67 7.53
N ARG A 26 -4.71 11.41 7.30
CA ARG A 26 -6.01 10.90 7.74
C ARG A 26 -6.11 10.85 9.25
N ARG A 27 -5.01 10.51 9.91
CA ARG A 27 -4.99 10.50 11.37
C ARG A 27 -5.34 11.89 11.91
N LEU A 28 -4.72 12.90 11.32
CA LEU A 28 -4.93 14.26 11.78
C LEU A 28 -6.35 14.74 11.48
N GLU A 29 -6.92 14.30 10.37
CA GLU A 29 -8.31 14.65 10.05
C GLU A 29 -9.27 14.08 11.09
N LEU A 30 -8.89 12.97 11.71
CA LEU A 30 -9.73 12.36 12.73
C LEU A 30 -9.37 12.86 14.12
N ASN A 31 -8.49 13.82 14.21
CA ASN A 31 -8.05 14.38 15.49
C ASN A 31 -7.45 13.33 16.41
N LEU A 32 -6.73 12.39 15.83
CA LEU A 32 -6.10 11.35 16.63
C LEU A 32 -4.62 11.62 16.80
N THR A 33 -4.11 11.34 17.98
CA THR A 33 -2.68 11.36 18.21
C THR A 33 -2.09 10.09 17.64
N GLN A 34 -0.77 10.04 17.53
CA GLN A 34 -0.10 8.81 17.10
C GLN A 34 -0.42 7.67 18.05
N GLU A 35 -0.39 7.95 19.34
CA GLU A 35 -0.70 6.94 20.32
C GLU A 35 -2.14 6.50 20.21
N GLY A 36 -3.04 7.43 19.95
CA GLY A 36 -4.46 7.12 19.80
C GLY A 36 -4.74 6.21 18.62
N LEU A 37 -4.09 6.47 17.48
CA LEU A 37 -4.31 5.61 16.34
C LEU A 37 -3.66 4.24 16.57
N ALA A 38 -2.49 4.21 17.17
CA ALA A 38 -1.84 2.94 17.48
C ALA A 38 -2.75 2.08 18.35
N LEU A 39 -3.38 2.69 19.34
CA LEU A 39 -4.26 1.96 20.22
C LEU A 39 -5.46 1.41 19.46
N ARG A 40 -6.07 2.22 18.62
CA ARG A 40 -7.20 1.75 17.83
C ARG A 40 -6.82 0.65 16.85
N ALA A 41 -5.62 0.72 16.32
CA ALA A 41 -5.15 -0.26 15.37
C ALA A 41 -4.64 -1.54 16.05
N GLY A 42 -4.47 -1.51 17.36
CA GLY A 42 -3.98 -2.68 18.07
C GLY A 42 -2.51 -2.94 17.82
N ILE A 43 -1.73 -1.89 17.58
CA ILE A 43 -0.29 -2.04 17.36
C ILE A 43 0.44 -1.19 18.39
N LYS A 44 1.72 -1.47 18.57
CA LYS A 44 2.49 -0.73 19.52
C LYS A 44 2.71 0.69 19.08
N PHE A 45 2.72 1.60 20.01
CA PHE A 45 2.96 3.00 19.72
C PHE A 45 4.30 3.18 19.00
N ALA A 46 5.34 2.51 19.46
CA ALA A 46 6.65 2.64 18.82
C ALA A 46 6.62 2.15 17.37
N THR A 47 5.84 1.11 17.09
CA THR A 47 5.70 0.60 15.74
C THR A 47 5.02 1.62 14.85
N TYR A 48 3.95 2.23 15.34
CA TYR A 48 3.24 3.22 14.55
C TYR A 48 4.10 4.45 14.31
N ARG A 49 4.79 4.91 15.35
CA ARG A 49 5.61 6.11 15.24
C ARG A 49 6.72 5.90 14.22
N ARG A 50 7.34 4.71 14.25
CA ARG A 50 8.40 4.41 13.30
C ARG A 50 7.84 4.39 11.88
N PHE A 51 6.63 3.86 11.70
CA PHE A 51 6.00 3.84 10.40
C PHE A 51 5.83 5.26 9.85
N GLU A 52 5.33 6.17 10.65
CA GLU A 52 5.16 7.55 10.16
C GLU A 52 6.50 8.19 9.81
N GLN A 53 7.57 7.82 10.50
CA GLN A 53 8.85 8.40 10.24
C GLN A 53 9.56 7.79 9.04
N THR A 54 9.43 6.51 8.83
CA THR A 54 10.23 5.80 7.85
C THR A 54 9.44 5.12 6.75
N GLY A 55 8.16 4.93 6.94
CA GLY A 55 7.34 4.17 6.01
C GLY A 55 7.43 2.67 6.23
N GLU A 56 8.20 2.22 7.23
CA GLU A 56 8.41 0.80 7.43
C GLU A 56 7.43 0.20 8.39
N ILE A 57 6.75 -0.84 7.97
CA ILE A 57 5.80 -1.55 8.80
C ILE A 57 5.50 -2.86 8.09
N SER A 58 5.06 -3.86 8.83
CA SER A 58 4.65 -5.09 8.19
C SER A 58 3.34 -4.87 7.44
N LEU A 59 3.04 -5.72 6.47
CA LEU A 59 1.77 -5.62 5.79
C LEU A 59 0.63 -5.76 6.77
N HIS A 60 0.72 -6.73 7.68
CA HIS A 60 -0.36 -6.92 8.65
C HIS A 60 -0.56 -5.66 9.49
N GLY A 61 0.51 -5.03 9.92
CA GLY A 61 0.40 -3.80 10.70
C GLY A 61 -0.26 -2.69 9.89
N LEU A 62 0.07 -2.59 8.61
CA LEU A 62 -0.55 -1.58 7.77
C LEU A 62 -2.04 -1.85 7.60
N LEU A 63 -2.42 -3.13 7.47
CA LEU A 63 -3.82 -3.48 7.37
C LEU A 63 -4.58 -3.16 8.66
N GLN A 64 -3.92 -3.34 9.81
CA GLN A 64 -4.55 -2.98 11.07
C GLN A 64 -4.78 -1.46 11.15
N ILE A 65 -3.83 -0.68 10.65
CA ILE A 65 -4.01 0.77 10.58
C ILE A 65 -5.18 1.08 9.62
N GLY A 66 -5.22 0.42 8.48
CA GLY A 66 -6.30 0.63 7.52
C GLY A 66 -7.66 0.30 8.11
N PHE A 67 -7.73 -0.76 8.91
CA PHE A 67 -8.98 -1.12 9.55
C PHE A 67 -9.39 -0.02 10.54
N ALA A 68 -8.44 0.48 11.32
CA ALA A 68 -8.72 1.53 12.30
C ALA A 68 -9.17 2.82 11.61
N LEU A 69 -8.72 3.07 10.39
CA LEU A 69 -9.10 4.25 9.64
C LEU A 69 -10.31 3.99 8.74
N ASN A 70 -10.91 2.80 8.84
CA ASN A 70 -12.05 2.42 8.03
C ASN A 70 -11.71 2.46 6.54
N SER A 71 -10.54 1.98 6.20
CA SER A 71 -10.02 2.06 4.84
C SER A 71 -9.56 0.71 4.30
N LEU A 72 -10.00 -0.40 4.87
CA LEU A 72 -9.55 -1.70 4.41
C LEU A 72 -9.92 -1.96 2.96
N ASP A 73 -11.02 -1.41 2.49
CA ASP A 73 -11.43 -1.61 1.13
C ASP A 73 -10.40 -1.11 0.13
N GLU A 74 -9.61 -0.11 0.52
CA GLU A 74 -8.58 0.40 -0.37
C GLU A 74 -7.47 -0.64 -0.57
N PHE A 75 -7.27 -1.52 0.42
CA PHE A 75 -6.25 -2.53 0.31
C PHE A 75 -6.78 -3.77 -0.40
N ASP A 76 -8.07 -4.02 -0.33
CA ASP A 76 -8.63 -5.22 -0.89
C ASP A 76 -8.48 -5.27 -2.41
N ALA A 77 -8.28 -4.15 -3.04
CA ALA A 77 -8.12 -4.08 -4.48
C ALA A 77 -6.67 -4.08 -4.94
N LEU A 78 -5.72 -4.19 -4.01
CA LEU A 78 -4.33 -4.13 -4.41
C LEU A 78 -3.99 -5.31 -5.30
N PHE A 79 -3.35 -5.01 -6.40
CA PHE A 79 -2.90 -5.99 -7.37
C PHE A 79 -4.05 -6.78 -7.99
N ALA A 80 -5.29 -6.33 -7.81
CA ALA A 80 -6.41 -7.05 -8.37
C ALA A 80 -6.58 -6.80 -9.87
N GLN A 81 -6.09 -5.64 -10.34
CA GLN A 81 -6.29 -5.31 -11.71
C GLN A 81 -5.26 -6.00 -12.59
N ARG A 82 -5.70 -6.65 -13.63
CA ARG A 82 -4.77 -7.29 -14.54
C ARG A 82 -4.09 -6.25 -15.40
N GLN A 83 -2.86 -6.54 -15.74
CA GLN A 83 -2.12 -5.64 -16.58
C GLN A 83 -1.79 -6.37 -17.85
N TYR A 84 -2.38 -5.91 -18.99
CA TYR A 84 -2.12 -6.51 -20.28
C TYR A 84 -1.20 -5.57 -21.04
N GLN A 85 -0.16 -6.13 -21.64
CA GLN A 85 0.76 -5.30 -22.40
C GLN A 85 0.42 -5.29 -23.86
N SER A 86 -0.34 -6.24 -24.35
CA SER A 86 -0.71 -6.31 -25.73
C SER A 86 -1.95 -7.16 -25.88
N LEU A 87 -2.53 -7.16 -27.08
CA LEU A 87 -3.68 -7.97 -27.36
C LEU A 87 -3.30 -9.43 -27.25
N ASP A 88 -2.08 -9.79 -27.63
CA ASP A 88 -1.65 -11.16 -27.56
C ASP A 88 -1.63 -11.61 -26.10
N ASP A 89 -1.22 -10.76 -25.18
CA ASP A 89 -1.23 -11.08 -23.77
C ASP A 89 -2.64 -11.35 -23.29
N VAL A 90 -3.60 -10.57 -23.77
CA VAL A 90 -4.96 -10.74 -23.37
C VAL A 90 -5.48 -12.09 -23.87
N LEU A 91 -5.19 -12.42 -25.13
CA LEU A 91 -5.64 -13.66 -25.69
C LEU A 91 -5.00 -14.87 -25.02
N ALA A 92 -3.74 -14.76 -24.69
CA ALA A 92 -3.05 -15.82 -24.01
C ALA A 92 -3.65 -16.05 -22.63
N GLU A 93 -3.98 -14.99 -21.93
CA GLU A 93 -4.58 -15.12 -20.64
C GLU A 93 -5.93 -15.80 -20.72
N GLN A 94 -6.71 -15.50 -21.71
CA GLN A 94 -8.01 -16.08 -21.83
C GLN A 94 -7.94 -17.55 -22.25
N GLY A 95 -6.94 -17.91 -22.97
CA GLY A 95 -6.85 -19.26 -23.45
C GLY A 95 -6.12 -20.23 -22.56
N VAL A 96 -5.28 -19.73 -21.67
CA VAL A 96 -4.48 -20.58 -20.83
C VAL A 96 -4.59 -20.21 -19.40
N ASN A 97 -5.01 -21.18 -18.60
CA ASN A 97 -5.11 -20.91 -17.20
C ASN A 97 -3.90 -21.53 -16.55
N ARG A 98 -2.91 -20.73 -16.26
CA ARG A 98 -1.69 -21.26 -15.73
C ARG A 98 -1.78 -21.51 -14.26
N LYS A 99 -1.34 -22.66 -13.83
CA LYS A 99 -1.41 -22.97 -12.42
C LYS A 99 -0.16 -22.57 -11.69
N ARG A 100 0.90 -22.29 -12.37
CA ARG A 100 2.09 -21.80 -11.72
C ARG A 100 2.84 -20.93 -12.69
N GLY A 101 3.62 -20.06 -12.17
CA GLY A 101 4.32 -19.10 -12.98
C GLY A 101 5.41 -19.72 -13.82
N LYS A 102 5.81 -18.99 -14.84
CA LYS A 102 6.85 -19.41 -15.69
C LYS A 102 8.14 -18.94 -15.08
N LYS A 103 9.14 -19.80 -15.13
CA LYS A 103 10.39 -19.41 -14.57
C LYS A 103 11.10 -18.48 -15.50
N ASN A 104 11.56 -17.34 -15.00
CA ASN A 104 12.25 -16.41 -15.80
C ASN A 104 13.62 -16.30 -15.35
N GLU A 105 14.53 -16.46 -16.22
CA GLU A 105 15.88 -16.38 -15.80
C GLU A 105 16.52 -15.19 -16.21
#